data_753f7b5cb7e7094f8c6b7ce2afe5dc43
#
_entry.id   753f7b5cb7e7094f8c6b7ce2afe5dc43
#
_cell.length_a   1.000
_cell.length_b   1.000
_cell.length_c   1.000
_cell.angle_alpha   90.00
_cell.angle_beta   90.00
_cell.angle_gamma   90.00
#
_symmetry.space_group_name_H-M   'P 1'
#
loop_
_entity.id
_entity.type
_entity.pdbx_description
1 polymer ?
#
loop_
_entity_poly.entity_id
_entity_poly.type
_entity_poly.pdbx_seq_one_letter_code
_entity_poly.pdbx_strand_id
1 'polypeptide(L)'
;MNGIYFSGTGNTKYCTEALAQATGGSAVSMESREALEVLRASDEIALGYPIYFSDIPRIVKAFITEHAAMFRGKRVFIIATMGLFSGDGAGLASRLLRKCGAAVTGGLHLRMPDCIADVKLLKKTPEENRALIAAAQKKIAQAANAIKRGIYPKDGLSFLHRIAGLFGQRLWFKMHAKKLCERLKIRTE
;
A
#
# COMPACT_ATOMS: atom_id res chain seq x y z
N MET A 1 15.46 -4.14 6.79
CA MET A 1 14.51 -4.62 5.74
C MET A 1 14.49 -3.60 4.62
N ASN A 2 14.75 -4.00 3.38
CA ASN A 2 14.65 -3.11 2.22
C ASN A 2 13.19 -2.92 1.81
N GLY A 3 12.88 -1.77 1.17
CA GLY A 3 11.55 -1.41 0.71
C GLY A 3 11.48 -1.27 -0.80
N ILE A 4 10.33 -1.69 -1.37
CA ILE A 4 9.96 -1.41 -2.76
C ILE A 4 8.59 -0.74 -2.71
N TYR A 5 8.43 0.42 -3.36
CA TYR A 5 7.17 1.17 -3.28
C TYR A 5 6.68 1.66 -4.64
N PHE A 6 5.37 1.80 -4.75
CA PHE A 6 4.69 2.66 -5.70
C PHE A 6 4.10 3.87 -4.99
N SER A 7 4.31 5.08 -5.51
CA SER A 7 3.82 6.30 -4.88
C SER A 7 3.53 7.38 -5.91
N GLY A 8 2.25 7.74 -6.08
CA GLY A 8 1.85 8.83 -7.00
C GLY A 8 2.18 10.23 -6.45
N THR A 9 2.04 10.46 -5.14
CA THR A 9 2.12 11.80 -4.53
C THR A 9 3.13 11.91 -3.39
N GLY A 10 3.96 10.89 -3.19
CA GLY A 10 5.02 10.89 -2.18
C GLY A 10 4.66 10.25 -0.83
N ASN A 11 3.40 10.14 -0.46
CA ASN A 11 2.97 9.59 0.83
C ASN A 11 3.50 8.17 1.09
N THR A 12 3.33 7.28 0.12
CA THR A 12 3.79 5.89 0.26
C THR A 12 5.31 5.81 0.25
N LYS A 13 5.97 6.59 -0.63
CA LYS A 13 7.43 6.74 -0.63
C LYS A 13 7.92 7.05 0.76
N TYR A 14 7.45 8.16 1.33
CA TYR A 14 7.83 8.60 2.68
C TYR A 14 7.67 7.50 3.74
N CYS A 15 6.50 6.84 3.76
CA CYS A 15 6.22 5.82 4.76
C CYS A 15 7.11 4.57 4.60
N THR A 16 7.39 4.17 3.35
CA THR A 16 8.21 2.99 3.07
C THR A 16 9.68 3.27 3.36
N GLU A 17 10.19 4.44 2.96
CA GLU A 17 11.54 4.88 3.27
C GLU A 17 11.77 4.97 4.79
N ALA A 18 10.83 5.60 5.52
CA ALA A 18 10.93 5.72 6.98
C ALA A 18 10.98 4.36 7.68
N LEU A 19 10.15 3.38 7.26
CA LEU A 19 10.20 2.03 7.84
C LEU A 19 11.51 1.31 7.46
N ALA A 20 11.91 1.38 6.19
CA ALA A 20 13.14 0.75 5.71
C ALA A 20 14.37 1.26 6.48
N GLN A 21 14.53 2.59 6.58
CA GLN A 21 15.60 3.22 7.35
C GLN A 21 15.57 2.81 8.83
N ALA A 22 14.39 2.85 9.46
CA ALA A 22 14.22 2.46 10.85
C ALA A 22 14.55 0.97 11.11
N THR A 23 14.49 0.12 10.08
CA THR A 23 14.85 -1.31 10.15
C THR A 23 16.21 -1.64 9.54
N GLY A 24 17.04 -0.63 9.23
CA GLY A 24 18.42 -0.78 8.76
C GLY A 24 18.56 -1.08 7.26
N GLY A 25 17.56 -0.70 6.45
CA GLY A 25 17.58 -0.83 5.00
C GLY A 25 17.30 0.49 4.28
N SER A 26 17.09 0.41 2.99
CA SER A 26 16.71 1.50 2.09
C SER A 26 15.46 1.14 1.30
N ALA A 27 14.86 2.11 0.61
CA ALA A 27 13.69 1.84 -0.23
C ALA A 27 13.85 2.48 -1.61
N VAL A 28 13.33 1.78 -2.63
CA VAL A 28 13.37 2.19 -4.03
C VAL A 28 11.98 2.18 -4.66
N SER A 29 11.78 3.00 -5.70
CA SER A 29 10.54 2.95 -6.48
C SER A 29 10.46 1.65 -7.26
N MET A 30 9.28 1.00 -7.30
CA MET A 30 9.07 -0.19 -8.15
C MET A 30 9.16 0.13 -9.66
N GLU A 31 9.12 1.41 -10.03
CA GLU A 31 9.28 1.88 -11.39
C GLU A 31 10.76 2.06 -11.78
N SER A 32 11.66 1.96 -10.80
CA SER A 32 13.10 2.03 -11.05
C SER A 32 13.69 0.68 -11.41
N ARG A 33 14.84 0.68 -12.12
CA ARG A 33 15.57 -0.56 -12.47
C ARG A 33 16.11 -1.26 -11.22
N GLU A 34 16.48 -0.50 -10.20
CA GLU A 34 17.00 -1.03 -8.94
C GLU A 34 15.96 -1.88 -8.18
N ALA A 35 14.65 -1.71 -8.45
CA ALA A 35 13.62 -2.48 -7.76
C ALA A 35 13.79 -4.00 -7.92
N LEU A 36 14.20 -4.45 -9.11
CA LEU A 36 14.42 -5.87 -9.36
C LEU A 36 15.72 -6.37 -8.70
N GLU A 37 16.73 -5.52 -8.61
CA GLU A 37 17.97 -5.85 -7.91
C GLU A 37 17.72 -5.99 -6.41
N VAL A 38 16.98 -5.05 -5.81
CA VAL A 38 16.56 -5.11 -4.41
C VAL A 38 15.69 -6.34 -4.16
N LEU A 39 14.73 -6.64 -5.06
CA LEU A 39 13.89 -7.82 -4.94
C LEU A 39 14.70 -9.11 -5.02
N ARG A 40 15.72 -9.17 -5.89
CA ARG A 40 16.59 -10.34 -6.02
C ARG A 40 17.48 -10.54 -4.79
N ALA A 41 18.09 -9.46 -4.30
CA ALA A 41 19.08 -9.51 -3.23
C ALA A 41 18.50 -9.65 -1.82
N SER A 42 17.18 -9.41 -1.62
CA SER A 42 16.58 -9.40 -0.30
C SER A 42 15.72 -10.63 -0.05
N ASP A 43 15.89 -11.32 1.07
CA ASP A 43 15.00 -12.40 1.51
C ASP A 43 13.71 -11.86 2.13
N GLU A 44 13.77 -10.65 2.69
CA GLU A 44 12.65 -9.96 3.28
C GLU A 44 12.56 -8.52 2.76
N ILE A 45 11.36 -8.13 2.29
CA ILE A 45 11.07 -6.80 1.76
C ILE A 45 9.81 -6.18 2.36
N ALA A 46 9.80 -4.85 2.46
CA ALA A 46 8.59 -4.07 2.65
C ALA A 46 8.02 -3.66 1.29
N LEU A 47 6.77 -4.02 0.99
CA LEU A 47 6.08 -3.63 -0.22
C LEU A 47 5.08 -2.52 0.09
N GLY A 48 5.37 -1.29 -0.38
CA GLY A 48 4.59 -0.09 -0.12
C GLY A 48 3.72 0.33 -1.31
N TYR A 49 2.43 0.64 -1.08
CA TYR A 49 1.53 1.16 -2.11
C TYR A 49 0.34 1.92 -1.53
N PRO A 50 -0.25 2.87 -2.28
CA PRO A 50 -1.50 3.50 -1.89
C PRO A 50 -2.68 2.59 -2.18
N ILE A 51 -3.75 2.70 -1.36
CA ILE A 51 -5.00 2.00 -1.61
C ILE A 51 -5.93 2.91 -2.41
N TYR A 52 -6.41 2.41 -3.53
CA TYR A 52 -7.40 3.06 -4.37
C TYR A 52 -8.70 2.27 -4.35
N PHE A 53 -9.77 2.87 -3.78
CA PHE A 53 -11.11 2.26 -3.72
C PHE A 53 -11.13 0.81 -3.20
N SER A 54 -10.46 0.57 -2.09
CA SER A 54 -10.30 -0.76 -1.46
C SER A 54 -9.62 -1.80 -2.35
N ASP A 55 -8.86 -1.34 -3.35
CA ASP A 55 -8.08 -2.19 -4.25
C ASP A 55 -6.60 -1.75 -4.28
N ILE A 56 -5.75 -2.62 -4.80
CA ILE A 56 -4.34 -2.33 -5.06
C ILE A 56 -4.18 -1.73 -6.46
N PRO A 57 -3.29 -0.77 -6.67
CA PRO A 57 -3.04 -0.17 -8.00
C PRO A 57 -2.69 -1.22 -9.05
N ARG A 58 -3.11 -0.99 -10.29
CA ARG A 58 -2.80 -1.91 -11.41
C ARG A 58 -1.31 -2.15 -11.59
N ILE A 59 -0.50 -1.10 -11.45
CA ILE A 59 0.96 -1.19 -11.55
C ILE A 59 1.55 -2.12 -10.48
N VAL A 60 1.01 -2.11 -9.24
CA VAL A 60 1.43 -3.00 -8.17
C VAL A 60 1.03 -4.44 -8.46
N LYS A 61 -0.18 -4.66 -9.01
CA LYS A 61 -0.62 -6.00 -9.46
C LYS A 61 0.29 -6.53 -10.56
N ALA A 62 0.57 -5.69 -11.57
CA ALA A 62 1.47 -6.03 -12.68
C ALA A 62 2.85 -6.41 -12.15
N PHE A 63 3.46 -5.56 -11.32
CA PHE A 63 4.77 -5.83 -10.73
C PHE A 63 4.83 -7.18 -10.00
N ILE A 64 3.83 -7.51 -9.17
CA ILE A 64 3.80 -8.79 -8.46
C ILE A 64 3.62 -9.96 -9.41
N THR A 65 2.76 -9.84 -10.44
CA THR A 65 2.46 -10.96 -11.34
C THR A 65 3.57 -11.20 -12.36
N GLU A 66 4.15 -10.15 -12.92
CA GLU A 66 5.26 -10.22 -13.89
C GLU A 66 6.53 -10.78 -13.25
N HIS A 67 6.74 -10.49 -11.96
CA HIS A 67 7.91 -10.95 -11.22
C HIS A 67 7.58 -12.06 -10.20
N ALA A 68 6.52 -12.83 -10.43
CA ALA A 68 6.01 -13.84 -9.49
C ALA A 68 7.09 -14.85 -9.05
N ALA A 69 7.95 -15.28 -9.97
CA ALA A 69 9.04 -16.21 -9.66
C ALA A 69 10.05 -15.63 -8.66
N MET A 70 10.28 -14.32 -8.69
CA MET A 70 11.21 -13.63 -7.77
C MET A 70 10.64 -13.48 -6.36
N PHE A 71 9.32 -13.54 -6.20
CA PHE A 71 8.66 -13.50 -4.89
C PHE A 71 8.64 -14.85 -4.18
N ARG A 72 8.89 -15.96 -4.90
CA ARG A 72 8.85 -17.30 -4.31
C ARG A 72 9.84 -17.45 -3.16
N GLY A 73 9.35 -17.89 -2.01
CA GLY A 73 10.14 -18.07 -0.79
C GLY A 73 10.47 -16.80 -0.02
N LYS A 74 10.17 -15.62 -0.57
CA LYS A 74 10.47 -14.34 0.11
C LYS A 74 9.44 -14.00 1.19
N ARG A 75 9.91 -13.28 2.19
CA ARG A 75 9.09 -12.70 3.25
C ARG A 75 8.68 -11.29 2.83
N VAL A 76 7.39 -10.99 2.87
CA VAL A 76 6.89 -9.68 2.45
C VAL A 76 6.07 -9.04 3.56
N PHE A 77 6.47 -7.84 3.96
CA PHE A 77 5.71 -6.96 4.85
C PHE A 77 4.99 -5.90 4.03
N ILE A 78 3.67 -5.74 4.21
CA ILE A 78 2.86 -4.84 3.41
C ILE A 78 2.73 -3.47 4.09
N ILE A 79 3.01 -2.38 3.37
CA ILE A 79 2.74 -1.00 3.81
C ILE A 79 1.65 -0.44 2.90
N ALA A 80 0.49 -0.14 3.47
CA ALA A 80 -0.63 0.42 2.74
C ALA A 80 -0.96 1.84 3.23
N THR A 81 -0.86 2.83 2.35
CA THR A 81 -1.27 4.21 2.65
C THR A 81 -2.68 4.49 2.12
N MET A 82 -3.44 5.30 2.84
CA MET A 82 -4.83 5.61 2.51
C MET A 82 -5.25 6.97 3.06
N GLY A 83 -6.28 7.58 2.47
CA GLY A 83 -6.92 8.79 3.02
C GLY A 83 -7.83 8.47 4.20
N LEU A 84 -8.78 7.58 4.04
CA LEU A 84 -9.79 7.28 5.07
C LEU A 84 -9.84 5.80 5.44
N PHE A 85 -9.98 4.91 4.46
CA PHE A 85 -10.27 3.49 4.67
C PHE A 85 -9.54 2.60 3.67
N SER A 86 -9.03 1.48 4.14
CA SER A 86 -8.24 0.55 3.31
C SER A 86 -9.08 -0.54 2.64
N GLY A 87 -10.25 -0.83 3.19
CA GLY A 87 -11.00 -2.02 2.77
C GLY A 87 -10.12 -3.27 2.77
N ASP A 88 -10.20 -4.04 1.68
CA ASP A 88 -9.45 -5.28 1.50
C ASP A 88 -8.11 -5.09 0.73
N GLY A 89 -7.65 -3.84 0.56
CA GLY A 89 -6.47 -3.58 -0.28
C GLY A 89 -5.22 -4.37 0.15
N ALA A 90 -4.90 -4.40 1.45
CA ALA A 90 -3.77 -5.20 1.95
C ALA A 90 -4.04 -6.71 1.85
N GLY A 91 -5.28 -7.16 2.11
CA GLY A 91 -5.69 -8.55 1.98
C GLY A 91 -5.56 -9.07 0.54
N LEU A 92 -5.86 -8.22 -0.46
CA LEU A 92 -5.69 -8.57 -1.87
C LEU A 92 -4.23 -8.79 -2.23
N ALA A 93 -3.36 -7.85 -1.87
CA ALA A 93 -1.92 -8.01 -2.12
C ALA A 93 -1.38 -9.26 -1.40
N SER A 94 -1.82 -9.49 -0.16
CA SER A 94 -1.45 -10.69 0.60
C SER A 94 -1.82 -11.98 -0.14
N ARG A 95 -3.04 -12.07 -0.68
CA ARG A 95 -3.48 -13.24 -1.44
C ARG A 95 -2.72 -13.40 -2.75
N LEU A 96 -2.43 -12.30 -3.44
CA LEU A 96 -1.66 -12.31 -4.68
C LEU A 96 -0.22 -12.78 -4.43
N LEU A 97 0.46 -12.21 -3.44
CA LEU A 97 1.82 -12.57 -3.05
C LEU A 97 1.91 -14.03 -2.62
N ARG A 98 0.95 -14.53 -1.85
CA ARG A 98 0.89 -15.95 -1.45
C ARG A 98 0.72 -16.89 -2.65
N LYS A 99 -0.06 -16.49 -3.67
CA LYS A 99 -0.16 -17.25 -4.93
C LYS A 99 1.17 -17.31 -5.67
N CYS A 100 2.02 -16.30 -5.53
CA CYS A 100 3.39 -16.28 -6.07
C CYS A 100 4.40 -17.04 -5.19
N GLY A 101 3.96 -17.66 -4.08
CA GLY A 101 4.81 -18.41 -3.18
C GLY A 101 5.55 -17.57 -2.13
N ALA A 102 5.16 -16.32 -1.93
CA ALA A 102 5.71 -15.47 -0.89
C ALA A 102 5.03 -15.71 0.47
N ALA A 103 5.77 -15.54 1.56
CA ALA A 103 5.27 -15.52 2.92
C ALA A 103 4.96 -14.08 3.35
N VAL A 104 3.68 -13.71 3.47
CA VAL A 104 3.31 -12.40 3.99
C VAL A 104 3.43 -12.40 5.50
N THR A 105 4.42 -11.65 6.01
CA THR A 105 4.78 -11.60 7.43
C THR A 105 3.87 -10.70 8.24
N GLY A 106 3.36 -9.62 7.62
CA GLY A 106 2.48 -8.68 8.29
C GLY A 106 2.03 -7.54 7.39
N GLY A 107 1.38 -6.55 7.99
CA GLY A 107 0.92 -5.35 7.30
C GLY A 107 0.81 -4.15 8.24
N LEU A 108 1.01 -2.97 7.67
CA LEU A 108 0.89 -1.69 8.34
C LEU A 108 -0.01 -0.76 7.50
N HIS A 109 -1.10 -0.28 8.10
CA HIS A 109 -2.01 0.67 7.51
C HIS A 109 -1.72 2.08 8.03
N LEU A 110 -1.47 3.02 7.13
CA LEU A 110 -1.11 4.39 7.46
C LEU A 110 -2.07 5.37 6.80
N ARG A 111 -2.77 6.14 7.60
CA ARG A 111 -3.55 7.27 7.13
C ARG A 111 -2.61 8.41 6.82
N MET A 112 -2.74 8.96 5.61
CA MET A 112 -1.92 10.06 5.11
C MET A 112 -2.82 11.16 4.55
N PRO A 113 -2.32 12.40 4.47
CA PRO A 113 -3.06 13.49 3.82
C PRO A 113 -3.53 13.13 2.42
N ASP A 114 -4.74 13.55 2.07
CA ASP A 114 -5.22 13.43 0.70
C ASP A 114 -4.55 14.49 -0.18
N CYS A 115 -4.00 14.05 -1.30
CA CYS A 115 -3.27 14.91 -2.23
C CYS A 115 -4.08 15.27 -3.48
N ILE A 116 -5.25 14.64 -3.69
CA ILE A 116 -6.07 14.85 -4.88
C ILE A 116 -7.13 15.92 -4.64
N ALA A 117 -7.61 16.05 -3.40
CA ALA A 117 -8.58 17.04 -2.94
C ALA A 117 -9.92 17.06 -3.70
N ASP A 118 -10.28 15.96 -4.39
CA ASP A 118 -11.54 15.79 -5.10
C ASP A 118 -12.70 15.36 -4.17
N VAL A 119 -12.39 14.72 -3.06
CA VAL A 119 -13.36 14.27 -2.07
C VAL A 119 -13.42 15.25 -0.89
N LYS A 120 -14.53 15.97 -0.73
CA LYS A 120 -14.72 16.94 0.37
C LYS A 120 -14.44 16.37 1.75
N LEU A 121 -14.81 15.10 2.00
CA LEU A 121 -14.58 14.39 3.27
C LEU A 121 -13.11 14.20 3.62
N LEU A 122 -12.22 14.21 2.61
CA LEU A 122 -10.78 14.04 2.79
C LEU A 122 -10.02 15.36 2.92
N LYS A 123 -10.68 16.50 2.62
CA LYS A 123 -10.08 17.82 2.79
C LYS A 123 -9.87 18.11 4.26
N LYS A 124 -8.63 18.40 4.62
CA LYS A 124 -8.20 18.68 5.99
C LYS A 124 -7.40 19.97 6.05
N THR A 125 -7.41 20.60 7.22
CA THR A 125 -6.57 21.76 7.46
C THR A 125 -5.08 21.38 7.49
N PRO A 126 -4.15 22.34 7.32
CA PRO A 126 -2.72 22.07 7.47
C PRO A 126 -2.37 21.45 8.83
N GLU A 127 -3.06 21.85 9.90
CA GLU A 127 -2.89 21.32 11.26
C GLU A 127 -3.30 19.86 11.34
N GLU A 128 -4.47 19.52 10.81
CA GLU A 128 -4.96 18.14 10.75
C GLU A 128 -4.05 17.25 9.91
N ASN A 129 -3.52 17.76 8.80
CA ASN A 129 -2.56 17.05 7.96
C ASN A 129 -1.24 16.80 8.70
N ARG A 130 -0.72 17.79 9.45
CA ARG A 130 0.45 17.58 10.32
C ARG A 130 0.20 16.51 11.38
N ALA A 131 -0.98 16.52 12.00
CA ALA A 131 -1.36 15.50 12.97
C ALA A 131 -1.42 14.09 12.36
N LEU A 132 -1.93 13.94 11.14
CA LEU A 132 -1.93 12.65 10.42
C LEU A 132 -0.51 12.15 10.16
N ILE A 133 0.38 13.03 9.70
CA ILE A 133 1.79 12.68 9.45
C ILE A 133 2.48 12.25 10.75
N ALA A 134 2.30 13.01 11.83
CA ALA A 134 2.86 12.68 13.15
C ALA A 134 2.35 11.33 13.68
N ALA A 135 1.06 11.04 13.50
CA ALA A 135 0.47 9.75 13.87
C ALA A 135 1.06 8.60 13.04
N ALA A 136 1.26 8.80 11.72
CA ALA A 136 1.90 7.83 10.85
C ALA A 136 3.35 7.58 11.26
N GLN A 137 4.13 8.63 11.56
CA GLN A 137 5.50 8.51 12.05
C GLN A 137 5.59 7.68 13.33
N LYS A 138 4.74 7.99 14.32
CA LYS A 138 4.67 7.22 15.58
C LYS A 138 4.38 5.75 15.31
N LYS A 139 3.42 5.47 14.43
CA LYS A 139 3.02 4.10 14.08
C LYS A 139 4.15 3.35 13.34
N ILE A 140 4.87 4.02 12.45
CA ILE A 140 6.06 3.46 11.76
C ILE A 140 7.16 3.11 12.77
N ALA A 141 7.46 4.02 13.71
CA ALA A 141 8.48 3.78 14.73
C ALA A 141 8.12 2.59 15.63
N GLN A 142 6.85 2.48 16.04
CA GLN A 142 6.34 1.34 16.81
C GLN A 142 6.45 0.02 16.02
N ALA A 143 6.07 0.04 14.73
CA ALA A 143 6.17 -1.12 13.85
C ALA A 143 7.63 -1.54 13.64
N ALA A 144 8.55 -0.60 13.39
CA ALA A 144 9.97 -0.87 13.24
C ALA A 144 10.58 -1.53 14.49
N ASN A 145 10.24 -1.00 15.68
CA ASN A 145 10.69 -1.58 16.95
C ASN A 145 10.11 -2.99 17.19
N ALA A 146 8.86 -3.25 16.78
CA ALA A 146 8.27 -4.56 16.87
C ALA A 146 8.93 -5.55 15.90
N ILE A 147 9.14 -5.14 14.63
CA ILE A 147 9.79 -5.94 13.59
C ILE A 147 11.22 -6.34 14.00
N LYS A 148 12.01 -5.42 14.58
CA LYS A 148 13.34 -5.73 15.12
C LYS A 148 13.33 -6.81 16.21
N ARG A 149 12.21 -6.99 16.89
CA ARG A 149 11.99 -8.05 17.89
C ARG A 149 11.33 -9.30 17.29
N GLY A 150 11.17 -9.38 15.97
CA GLY A 150 10.49 -10.48 15.28
C GLY A 150 8.96 -10.47 15.37
N ILE A 151 8.38 -9.37 15.84
CA ILE A 151 6.91 -9.21 15.97
C ILE A 151 6.40 -8.35 14.82
N TYR A 152 5.57 -8.94 13.95
CA TYR A 152 5.04 -8.26 12.78
C TYR A 152 3.59 -7.80 13.00
N PRO A 153 3.30 -6.48 12.92
CA PRO A 153 1.93 -5.97 12.91
C PRO A 153 1.11 -6.61 11.79
N LYS A 154 -0.20 -6.79 11.98
CA LYS A 154 -1.09 -7.46 11.01
C LYS A 154 -2.26 -6.57 10.58
N ASP A 155 -2.04 -5.27 10.47
CA ASP A 155 -3.07 -4.33 10.04
C ASP A 155 -3.59 -4.69 8.65
N GLY A 156 -4.92 -4.65 8.49
CA GLY A 156 -5.59 -4.88 7.21
C GLY A 156 -5.58 -6.30 6.68
N LEU A 157 -5.02 -7.25 7.43
CA LEU A 157 -4.96 -8.66 7.05
C LEU A 157 -6.05 -9.52 7.72
N SER A 158 -6.89 -8.93 8.57
CA SER A 158 -7.97 -9.65 9.23
C SER A 158 -9.16 -9.92 8.29
N PHE A 159 -9.94 -10.97 8.61
CA PHE A 159 -11.12 -11.36 7.85
C PHE A 159 -12.19 -10.25 7.78
N LEU A 160 -12.32 -9.43 8.82
CA LEU A 160 -13.27 -8.31 8.87
C LEU A 160 -12.98 -7.25 7.80
N HIS A 161 -11.70 -6.96 7.52
CA HIS A 161 -11.30 -6.04 6.44
C HIS A 161 -11.69 -6.57 5.06
N ARG A 162 -11.67 -7.90 4.88
CA ARG A 162 -12.11 -8.55 3.64
C ARG A 162 -13.59 -8.35 3.37
N ILE A 163 -14.44 -8.55 4.37
CA ILE A 163 -15.91 -8.35 4.25
C ILE A 163 -16.21 -6.89 3.98
N ALA A 164 -15.64 -5.96 4.75
CA ALA A 164 -15.85 -4.53 4.59
C ALA A 164 -15.40 -4.00 3.22
N GLY A 165 -14.30 -4.53 2.67
CA GLY A 165 -13.81 -4.15 1.35
C GLY A 165 -14.65 -4.68 0.18
N LEU A 166 -15.19 -5.90 0.31
CA LEU A 166 -16.03 -6.51 -0.73
C LEU A 166 -17.37 -5.81 -0.88
N PHE A 167 -18.06 -5.52 0.22
CA PHE A 167 -19.42 -4.99 0.20
C PHE A 167 -19.50 -3.46 0.22
N GLY A 168 -18.48 -2.75 0.75
CA GLY A 168 -18.55 -1.30 0.93
C GLY A 168 -18.17 -0.48 -0.30
N GLN A 169 -16.92 -0.51 -0.70
CA GLN A 169 -16.39 0.41 -1.72
C GLN A 169 -16.26 -0.18 -3.12
N ARG A 170 -15.92 -1.48 -3.25
CA ARG A 170 -15.66 -2.07 -4.57
C ARG A 170 -16.91 -2.18 -5.44
N LEU A 171 -18.01 -2.69 -4.89
CA LEU A 171 -19.26 -2.81 -5.62
C LEU A 171 -19.81 -1.41 -5.94
N TRP A 172 -19.77 -0.51 -4.95
CA TRP A 172 -20.20 0.88 -5.16
C TRP A 172 -19.38 1.58 -6.25
N PHE A 173 -18.05 1.47 -6.21
CA PHE A 173 -17.19 2.08 -7.23
C PHE A 173 -17.39 1.48 -8.62
N LYS A 174 -17.48 0.15 -8.76
CA LYS A 174 -17.75 -0.49 -10.05
C LYS A 174 -19.07 -0.02 -10.67
N MET A 175 -20.09 0.14 -9.86
CA MET A 175 -21.40 0.63 -10.32
C MET A 175 -21.35 2.11 -10.72
N HIS A 176 -20.65 2.95 -9.95
CA HIS A 176 -20.56 4.39 -10.21
C HIS A 176 -19.53 4.74 -11.28
N ALA A 177 -18.41 4.05 -11.36
CA ALA A 177 -17.40 4.25 -12.40
C ALA A 177 -17.98 4.00 -13.79
N LYS A 178 -18.81 2.96 -13.96
CA LYS A 178 -19.50 2.69 -15.22
C LYS A 178 -20.42 3.84 -15.62
N LYS A 179 -21.23 4.36 -14.69
CA LYS A 179 -22.09 5.53 -14.92
C LYS A 179 -21.32 6.82 -15.20
N LEU A 180 -20.17 7.02 -14.55
CA LEU A 180 -19.28 8.17 -14.80
C LEU A 180 -18.64 8.09 -16.18
N CYS A 181 -18.14 6.92 -16.59
CA CYS A 181 -17.59 6.71 -17.93
C CYS A 181 -18.63 6.91 -19.03
N GLU A 182 -19.89 6.50 -18.81
CA GLU A 182 -21.00 6.73 -19.75
C GLU A 182 -21.37 8.22 -19.89
N ARG A 183 -21.09 9.05 -18.86
CA ARG A 183 -21.33 10.51 -18.88
C ARG A 183 -20.15 11.31 -19.45
N LEU A 184 -18.95 10.79 -19.40
CA LEU A 184 -17.75 11.40 -19.99
C LEU A 184 -17.72 11.10 -21.50
N LYS A 185 -18.52 11.82 -22.28
CA LYS A 185 -18.34 11.88 -23.74
C LYS A 185 -17.10 12.72 -24.01
N ILE A 186 -15.97 12.07 -24.22
CA ILE A 186 -14.76 12.74 -24.73
C ILE A 186 -15.07 13.11 -26.18
N ARG A 187 -15.26 14.40 -26.45
CA ARG A 187 -15.25 14.92 -27.82
C ARG A 187 -13.78 14.96 -28.24
N THR A 188 -13.36 14.05 -29.08
CA THR A 188 -12.18 14.19 -29.89
C THR A 188 -12.58 15.08 -31.08
N GLU A 189 -12.21 16.35 -31.05
CA GLU A 189 -12.12 17.19 -32.23
C GLU A 189 -10.80 16.94 -32.92
#